data_d463cfa5ff8daf5381f30de886bbf4f1
#
_entry.id   d463cfa5ff8daf5381f30de886bbf4f1
#
_cell.length_a   1.000
_cell.length_b   1.000
_cell.length_c   1.000
_cell.angle_alpha   90.00
_cell.angle_beta   90.00
_cell.angle_gamma   90.00
#
_symmetry.space_group_name_H-M   'P 1'
#
loop_
_entity.id
_entity.type
_entity.pdbx_description
1 polymer ?
#
loop_
_entity_poly.entity_id
_entity_poly.type
_entity_poly.pdbx_seq_one_letter_code
_entity_poly.pdbx_strand_id
1 'polypeptide(L)'
;DLVSSRMFEDYKNQIIREKGIVVRDVLRGVSMNKGYGVGKAVLHYRQRELVNIFADNVELEQSKLAEGRRKMVEYIDKKIAQAGSYMGNTTEIMEAYRMFAMDKGWYKKISADIAKGYTAEAAVEHVYEDMWGRLSSTNDPYIKEKLYDLRDVSDRLRAFIGGDVERNFVSSDEDIVIIAQSMGPADLMDYNYAKIKALVIEECSP
;
A
#
# COMPACT_ATOMS: atom_id res chain seq x y z
N ASP A 1 14.29 24.88 -17.48
CA ASP A 1 15.08 23.64 -17.38
C ASP A 1 16.42 23.84 -16.71
N LEU A 2 17.19 24.90 -16.98
CA LEU A 2 18.45 25.24 -16.27
C LEU A 2 18.22 25.72 -14.83
N VAL A 3 17.12 26.37 -14.54
CA VAL A 3 16.74 26.85 -13.19
C VAL A 3 16.36 25.68 -12.28
N SER A 4 15.62 24.72 -12.80
CA SER A 4 15.23 23.50 -12.09
C SER A 4 16.45 22.66 -11.71
N SER A 5 17.43 22.50 -12.60
CA SER A 5 18.68 21.79 -12.34
C SER A 5 19.53 22.45 -11.26
N ARG A 6 19.64 23.80 -11.27
CA ARG A 6 20.40 24.51 -10.24
C ARG A 6 19.75 24.41 -8.85
N MET A 7 18.45 24.62 -8.76
CA MET A 7 17.74 24.45 -7.48
C MET A 7 17.90 23.05 -6.90
N PHE A 8 17.89 22.02 -7.74
CA PHE A 8 18.10 20.65 -7.30
C PHE A 8 19.51 20.42 -6.80
N GLU A 9 20.53 20.91 -7.51
CA GLU A 9 21.94 20.79 -7.08
C GLU A 9 22.21 21.59 -5.80
N ASP A 10 21.63 22.77 -5.63
CA ASP A 10 21.76 23.58 -4.42
C ASP A 10 21.11 22.87 -3.22
N TYR A 11 19.92 22.30 -3.39
CA TYR A 11 19.22 21.53 -2.35
C TYR A 11 19.99 20.25 -1.97
N LYS A 12 20.49 19.53 -2.94
CA LYS A 12 21.34 18.34 -2.74
C LYS A 12 22.61 18.68 -1.94
N ASN A 13 23.28 19.77 -2.32
CA ASN A 13 24.49 20.24 -1.63
C ASN A 13 24.19 20.71 -0.20
N GLN A 14 23.02 21.29 0.05
CA GLN A 14 22.58 21.67 1.38
C GLN A 14 22.34 20.45 2.26
N ILE A 15 21.64 19.42 1.78
CA ILE A 15 21.40 18.17 2.52
C ILE A 15 22.73 17.46 2.84
N ILE A 16 23.66 17.40 1.89
CA ILE A 16 24.99 16.79 2.11
C ILE A 16 25.74 17.52 3.23
N ARG A 17 25.69 18.86 3.24
CA ARG A 17 26.38 19.68 4.26
C ARG A 17 25.73 19.56 5.64
N GLU A 18 24.39 19.58 5.71
CA GLU A 18 23.68 19.62 7.00
C GLU A 18 23.56 18.23 7.67
N LYS A 19 23.48 17.17 6.89
CA LYS A 19 23.19 15.82 7.41
C LYS A 19 24.30 14.79 7.17
N GLY A 20 25.38 15.16 6.49
CA GLY A 20 26.49 14.25 6.18
C GLY A 20 26.09 13.08 5.26
N ILE A 21 24.93 13.17 4.60
CA ILE A 21 24.43 12.12 3.72
C ILE A 21 25.14 12.21 2.38
N VAL A 22 25.95 11.21 2.05
CA VAL A 22 26.58 11.09 0.74
C VAL A 22 25.56 10.49 -0.23
N VAL A 23 24.95 11.32 -1.05
CA VAL A 23 24.12 10.83 -2.17
C VAL A 23 25.07 10.26 -3.22
N ARG A 24 25.17 8.94 -3.30
CA ARG A 24 26.12 8.26 -4.20
C ARG A 24 25.57 8.03 -5.60
N ASP A 25 24.23 7.98 -5.76
CA ASP A 25 23.61 7.54 -7.00
C ASP A 25 22.61 8.56 -7.53
N VAL A 26 22.65 8.77 -8.84
CA VAL A 26 21.64 9.49 -9.59
C VAL A 26 20.63 8.48 -10.11
N LEU A 27 19.41 8.56 -9.62
CA LEU A 27 18.32 7.73 -10.14
C LEU A 27 17.81 8.32 -11.46
N ARG A 28 17.67 7.47 -12.48
CA ARG A 28 17.05 7.84 -13.75
C ARG A 28 15.66 7.25 -13.80
N GLY A 29 14.67 8.09 -14.07
CA GLY A 29 13.27 7.71 -14.16
C GLY A 29 12.65 8.05 -15.51
N VAL A 30 11.44 7.54 -15.71
CA VAL A 30 10.60 7.84 -16.87
C VAL A 30 9.52 8.83 -16.43
N SER A 31 9.40 9.95 -17.13
CA SER A 31 8.33 10.92 -16.87
C SER A 31 7.05 10.46 -17.57
N MET A 32 6.04 10.09 -16.80
CA MET A 32 4.72 9.71 -17.31
C MET A 32 3.88 10.92 -17.69
N ASN A 33 4.02 12.02 -16.93
CA ASN A 33 3.30 13.27 -17.15
C ASN A 33 4.29 14.43 -17.29
N LYS A 34 4.01 15.32 -18.23
CA LYS A 34 4.79 16.58 -18.38
C LYS A 34 4.39 17.57 -17.28
N GLY A 35 5.37 18.19 -16.63
CA GLY A 35 5.14 19.19 -15.62
C GLY A 35 6.16 19.16 -14.50
N TYR A 36 5.88 19.91 -13.45
CA TYR A 36 6.64 19.90 -12.20
C TYR A 36 5.67 19.97 -11.02
N GLY A 37 6.04 19.33 -9.92
CA GLY A 37 5.31 19.37 -8.67
C GLY A 37 6.26 19.74 -7.53
N VAL A 38 5.80 20.60 -6.64
CA VAL A 38 6.53 21.00 -5.44
C VAL A 38 5.66 20.72 -4.23
N GLY A 39 6.22 20.07 -3.24
CA GLY A 39 5.51 19.75 -2.00
C GLY A 39 6.43 19.05 -1.01
N LYS A 40 5.89 18.78 0.17
CA LYS A 40 6.58 18.00 1.20
C LYS A 40 6.73 16.55 0.75
N ALA A 41 7.93 15.99 0.82
CA ALA A 41 8.16 14.59 0.51
C ALA A 41 7.51 13.69 1.57
N VAL A 42 6.68 12.77 1.11
CA VAL A 42 6.01 11.77 1.94
C VAL A 42 6.38 10.39 1.42
N LEU A 43 7.03 9.59 2.27
CA LEU A 43 7.35 8.21 1.94
C LEU A 43 6.13 7.34 2.21
N HIS A 44 5.68 6.65 1.18
CA HIS A 44 4.64 5.65 1.28
C HIS A 44 5.29 4.27 1.45
N TYR A 45 5.17 3.71 2.64
CA TYR A 45 5.66 2.36 2.93
C TYR A 45 4.50 1.38 2.91
N ARG A 46 4.59 0.42 2.01
CA ARG A 46 3.58 -0.63 1.86
C ARG A 46 3.91 -1.89 2.65
N GLN A 47 5.19 -2.21 2.78
CA GLN A 47 5.62 -3.43 3.44
C GLN A 47 5.94 -3.17 4.91
N ARG A 48 5.27 -3.92 5.75
CA ARG A 48 5.60 -4.08 7.14
C ARG A 48 6.41 -5.35 7.31
N GLU A 49 7.60 -5.26 7.87
CA GLU A 49 8.34 -6.45 8.27
C GLU A 49 7.54 -7.24 9.30
N LEU A 50 7.46 -8.55 9.09
CA LEU A 50 6.86 -9.44 10.08
C LEU A 50 7.79 -9.52 11.28
N VAL A 51 7.38 -8.98 12.41
CA VAL A 51 8.17 -9.00 13.64
C VAL A 51 8.11 -10.38 14.29
N ASN A 52 6.93 -10.98 14.33
CA ASN A 52 6.69 -12.28 14.92
C ASN A 52 5.92 -13.18 13.93
N ILE A 53 6.45 -14.37 13.71
CA ILE A 53 5.83 -15.36 12.82
C ILE A 53 4.89 -16.28 13.60
N PHE A 54 5.29 -16.68 14.82
CA PHE A 54 4.54 -17.61 15.64
C PHE A 54 3.76 -16.91 16.75
N ALA A 55 2.56 -17.42 17.00
CA ALA A 55 1.64 -16.88 17.97
C ALA A 55 1.92 -17.46 19.37
N ASP A 56 1.95 -16.57 20.37
CA ASP A 56 1.94 -17.00 21.79
C ASP A 56 0.52 -17.42 22.23
N ASN A 57 -0.51 -16.89 21.58
CA ASN A 57 -1.92 -17.15 21.90
C ASN A 57 -2.76 -17.15 20.62
N VAL A 58 -3.22 -18.34 20.22
CA VAL A 58 -3.99 -18.55 18.98
C VAL A 58 -5.34 -17.84 19.04
N GLU A 59 -6.03 -17.85 20.18
CA GLU A 59 -7.34 -17.21 20.34
C GLU A 59 -7.23 -15.68 20.19
N LEU A 60 -6.16 -15.09 20.71
CA LEU A 60 -5.88 -13.67 20.52
C LEU A 60 -5.65 -13.34 19.06
N GLU A 61 -4.89 -14.15 18.34
CA GLU A 61 -4.62 -13.93 16.91
C GLU A 61 -5.88 -14.11 16.05
N GLN A 62 -6.75 -15.05 16.38
CA GLN A 62 -8.08 -15.18 15.75
C GLN A 62 -8.93 -13.92 15.98
N SER A 63 -8.88 -13.37 17.18
CA SER A 63 -9.60 -12.12 17.51
C SER A 63 -9.05 -10.93 16.76
N LYS A 64 -7.71 -10.82 16.61
CA LYS A 64 -7.06 -9.78 15.79
C LYS A 64 -7.48 -9.87 14.32
N LEU A 65 -7.53 -11.09 13.76
CA LEU A 65 -8.00 -11.30 12.38
C LEU A 65 -9.44 -10.84 12.21
N ALA A 66 -10.33 -11.22 13.13
CA ALA A 66 -11.74 -10.85 13.07
C ALA A 66 -11.93 -9.33 13.15
N GLU A 67 -11.23 -8.66 14.07
CA GLU A 67 -11.28 -7.21 14.23
C GLU A 67 -10.63 -6.48 13.05
N GLY A 68 -9.49 -6.94 12.56
CA GLY A 68 -8.84 -6.38 11.37
C GLY A 68 -9.74 -6.46 10.14
N ARG A 69 -10.41 -7.59 9.94
CA ARG A 69 -11.43 -7.75 8.88
C ARG A 69 -12.56 -6.75 9.01
N ARG A 70 -13.14 -6.64 10.21
CA ARG A 70 -14.26 -5.70 10.47
C ARG A 70 -13.85 -4.27 10.12
N LYS A 71 -12.72 -3.81 10.63
CA LYS A 71 -12.17 -2.47 10.36
C LYS A 71 -11.91 -2.23 8.89
N MET A 72 -11.33 -3.23 8.20
CA MET A 72 -11.05 -3.12 6.76
C MET A 72 -12.33 -2.98 5.94
N VAL A 73 -13.37 -3.78 6.23
CA VAL A 73 -14.66 -3.69 5.54
C VAL A 73 -15.32 -2.34 5.80
N GLU A 74 -15.36 -1.86 7.04
CA GLU A 74 -15.89 -0.54 7.40
C GLU A 74 -15.15 0.60 6.67
N TYR A 75 -13.82 0.49 6.59
CA TYR A 75 -13.01 1.44 5.85
C TYR A 75 -13.37 1.46 4.36
N ILE A 76 -13.47 0.30 3.70
CA ILE A 76 -13.83 0.18 2.29
C ILE A 76 -15.23 0.73 2.05
N ASP A 77 -16.21 0.38 2.88
CA ASP A 77 -17.60 0.87 2.77
C ASP A 77 -17.66 2.39 2.90
N LYS A 78 -16.87 2.96 3.82
CA LYS A 78 -16.75 4.43 3.97
C LYS A 78 -16.14 5.08 2.72
N LYS A 79 -15.12 4.47 2.12
CA LYS A 79 -14.50 4.99 0.88
C LYS A 79 -15.45 4.92 -0.31
N ILE A 80 -16.20 3.83 -0.47
CA ILE A 80 -17.24 3.69 -1.50
C ILE A 80 -18.28 4.81 -1.32
N ALA A 81 -18.75 5.05 -0.09
CA ALA A 81 -19.74 6.09 0.19
C ALA A 81 -19.20 7.52 -0.08
N GLN A 82 -17.90 7.75 0.09
CA GLN A 82 -17.25 9.04 -0.16
C GLN A 82 -16.90 9.28 -1.63
N ALA A 83 -16.73 8.21 -2.42
CA ALA A 83 -16.28 8.31 -3.80
C ALA A 83 -17.23 9.07 -4.73
N GLY A 84 -18.53 9.17 -4.41
CA GLY A 84 -19.51 10.01 -5.09
C GLY A 84 -19.38 10.03 -6.62
N SER A 85 -20.11 10.90 -7.31
CA SER A 85 -20.14 10.98 -8.79
C SER A 85 -18.83 11.49 -9.44
N TYR A 86 -17.82 11.83 -8.68
CA TYR A 86 -16.58 12.47 -9.21
C TYR A 86 -15.44 11.47 -9.53
N MET A 87 -15.58 10.17 -9.16
CA MET A 87 -14.49 9.20 -9.25
C MET A 87 -14.92 7.88 -9.93
N GLY A 88 -15.43 7.92 -11.16
CA GLY A 88 -16.02 6.79 -11.89
C GLY A 88 -15.35 5.41 -11.66
N ASN A 89 -14.10 5.23 -12.09
CA ASN A 89 -13.41 3.92 -11.97
C ASN A 89 -12.99 3.54 -10.55
N THR A 90 -12.93 4.50 -9.63
CA THR A 90 -12.47 4.27 -8.25
C THR A 90 -13.47 3.46 -7.44
N THR A 91 -14.77 3.62 -7.71
CA THR A 91 -15.83 2.83 -7.06
C THR A 91 -15.72 1.36 -7.42
N GLU A 92 -15.49 1.04 -8.70
CA GLU A 92 -15.33 -0.34 -9.18
C GLU A 92 -14.13 -1.04 -8.53
N ILE A 93 -13.01 -0.32 -8.37
CA ILE A 93 -11.82 -0.84 -7.68
C ILE A 93 -12.15 -1.15 -6.21
N MET A 94 -12.85 -0.24 -5.52
CA MET A 94 -13.24 -0.46 -4.12
C MET A 94 -14.26 -1.59 -3.96
N GLU A 95 -15.18 -1.74 -4.90
CA GLU A 95 -16.11 -2.88 -4.90
C GLU A 95 -15.38 -4.20 -5.10
N ALA A 96 -14.37 -4.26 -5.96
CA ALA A 96 -13.51 -5.42 -6.11
C ALA A 96 -12.76 -5.75 -4.80
N TYR A 97 -12.18 -4.74 -4.14
CA TYR A 97 -11.53 -4.93 -2.83
C TYR A 97 -12.52 -5.39 -1.76
N ARG A 98 -13.74 -4.84 -1.76
CA ARG A 98 -14.80 -5.29 -0.87
C ARG A 98 -15.14 -6.76 -1.08
N MET A 99 -15.20 -7.22 -2.32
CA MET A 99 -15.44 -8.61 -2.66
C MET A 99 -14.36 -9.53 -2.07
N PHE A 100 -13.07 -9.19 -2.20
CA PHE A 100 -11.97 -9.91 -1.54
C PHE A 100 -12.08 -9.84 -0.02
N ALA A 101 -12.32 -8.66 0.55
CA ALA A 101 -12.47 -8.46 1.98
C ALA A 101 -13.67 -9.23 2.60
N MET A 102 -14.61 -9.65 1.79
CA MET A 102 -15.78 -10.44 2.20
C MET A 102 -15.63 -11.94 1.89
N ASP A 103 -14.57 -12.36 1.19
CA ASP A 103 -14.39 -13.75 0.77
C ASP A 103 -14.18 -14.68 1.96
N LYS A 104 -15.14 -15.55 2.19
CA LYS A 104 -15.11 -16.51 3.30
C LYS A 104 -14.03 -17.58 3.15
N GLY A 105 -13.71 -17.95 1.91
CA GLY A 105 -12.70 -18.97 1.59
C GLY A 105 -11.30 -18.47 1.94
N TRP A 106 -10.99 -17.24 1.63
CA TRP A 106 -9.73 -16.58 1.98
C TRP A 106 -9.54 -16.52 3.50
N TYR A 107 -10.52 -15.99 4.23
CA TYR A 107 -10.45 -15.92 5.70
C TYR A 107 -10.38 -17.28 6.36
N LYS A 108 -11.06 -18.31 5.81
CA LYS A 108 -10.95 -19.69 6.33
C LYS A 108 -9.54 -20.23 6.23
N LYS A 109 -8.81 -19.94 5.14
CA LYS A 109 -7.41 -20.34 4.99
C LYS A 109 -6.52 -19.62 6.01
N ILE A 110 -6.67 -18.30 6.17
CA ILE A 110 -5.90 -17.51 7.14
C ILE A 110 -6.16 -18.03 8.57
N SER A 111 -7.43 -18.22 8.93
CA SER A 111 -7.82 -18.78 10.24
C SER A 111 -7.23 -20.17 10.48
N ALA A 112 -7.16 -21.02 9.46
CA ALA A 112 -6.54 -22.34 9.55
C ALA A 112 -5.04 -22.27 9.80
N ASP A 113 -4.33 -21.28 9.25
CA ASP A 113 -2.91 -21.07 9.49
C ASP A 113 -2.66 -20.49 10.89
N ILE A 114 -3.51 -19.60 11.37
CA ILE A 114 -3.47 -19.16 12.78
C ILE A 114 -3.65 -20.37 13.72
N ALA A 115 -4.55 -21.29 13.40
CA ALA A 115 -4.76 -22.52 14.21
C ALA A 115 -3.53 -23.44 14.22
N LYS A 116 -2.61 -23.31 13.24
CA LYS A 116 -1.31 -24.01 13.21
C LYS A 116 -0.23 -23.31 14.05
N GLY A 117 -0.54 -22.15 14.63
CA GLY A 117 0.37 -21.38 15.49
C GLY A 117 1.02 -20.17 14.83
N TYR A 118 0.57 -19.72 13.66
CA TYR A 118 1.02 -18.47 13.06
C TYR A 118 0.35 -17.26 13.73
N THR A 119 1.03 -16.12 13.78
CA THR A 119 0.37 -14.83 14.08
C THR A 119 -0.61 -14.48 12.97
N ALA A 120 -1.58 -13.62 13.25
CA ALA A 120 -2.57 -13.22 12.24
C ALA A 120 -1.92 -12.54 11.02
N GLU A 121 -0.90 -11.68 11.23
CA GLU A 121 -0.16 -11.04 10.15
C GLU A 121 0.63 -12.06 9.31
N ALA A 122 1.32 -13.00 9.97
CA ALA A 122 2.08 -14.04 9.28
C ALA A 122 1.18 -15.00 8.50
N ALA A 123 0.01 -15.33 9.04
CA ALA A 123 -0.97 -16.17 8.36
C ALA A 123 -1.53 -15.52 7.08
N VAL A 124 -1.77 -14.20 7.10
CA VAL A 124 -2.17 -13.45 5.90
C VAL A 124 -1.07 -13.52 4.84
N GLU A 125 0.18 -13.27 5.21
CA GLU A 125 1.31 -13.31 4.29
C GLU A 125 1.50 -14.73 3.71
N HIS A 126 1.49 -15.75 4.55
CA HIS A 126 1.66 -17.14 4.13
C HIS A 126 0.56 -17.59 3.14
N VAL A 127 -0.70 -17.22 3.39
CA VAL A 127 -1.80 -17.52 2.47
C VAL A 127 -1.62 -16.78 1.14
N TYR A 128 -1.15 -15.53 1.16
CA TYR A 128 -0.84 -14.80 -0.05
C TYR A 128 0.29 -15.48 -0.84
N GLU A 129 1.40 -15.83 -0.19
CA GLU A 129 2.55 -16.50 -0.83
C GLU A 129 2.17 -17.86 -1.43
N ASP A 130 1.34 -18.66 -0.73
CA ASP A 130 0.82 -19.92 -1.25
C ASP A 130 -0.03 -19.71 -2.52
N MET A 131 -0.90 -18.71 -2.52
CA MET A 131 -1.70 -18.36 -3.71
C MET A 131 -0.83 -17.85 -4.85
N TRP A 132 0.13 -16.97 -4.55
CA TRP A 132 1.10 -16.48 -5.52
C TRP A 132 1.91 -17.63 -6.14
N GLY A 133 2.48 -18.52 -5.33
CA GLY A 133 3.27 -19.66 -5.79
C GLY A 133 2.51 -20.60 -6.72
N ARG A 134 1.20 -20.76 -6.48
CA ARG A 134 0.34 -21.62 -7.32
C ARG A 134 -0.09 -20.96 -8.63
N LEU A 135 -0.32 -19.66 -8.63
CA LEU A 135 -0.96 -18.95 -9.73
C LEU A 135 0.01 -18.12 -10.58
N SER A 136 1.17 -17.74 -10.04
CA SER A 136 2.18 -16.92 -10.75
C SER A 136 2.75 -17.60 -11.99
N SER A 137 2.75 -18.94 -12.03
CA SER A 137 3.19 -19.72 -13.20
C SER A 137 2.20 -19.72 -14.37
N THR A 138 1.00 -19.18 -14.16
CA THR A 138 0.01 -19.06 -15.23
C THR A 138 0.44 -18.01 -16.26
N ASN A 139 0.13 -18.27 -17.53
CA ASN A 139 0.33 -17.30 -18.61
C ASN A 139 -0.88 -16.39 -18.83
N ASP A 140 -1.92 -16.53 -18.02
CA ASP A 140 -3.13 -15.70 -18.13
C ASP A 140 -2.88 -14.31 -17.49
N PRO A 141 -2.90 -13.23 -18.27
CA PRO A 141 -2.69 -11.87 -17.78
C PRO A 141 -3.74 -11.45 -16.74
N TYR A 142 -4.97 -11.91 -16.89
CA TYR A 142 -6.06 -11.60 -15.95
C TYR A 142 -5.79 -12.17 -14.56
N ILE A 143 -5.29 -13.41 -14.47
CA ILE A 143 -4.94 -14.03 -13.20
C ILE A 143 -3.77 -13.28 -12.55
N LYS A 144 -2.77 -12.86 -13.34
CA LYS A 144 -1.65 -12.05 -12.83
C LYS A 144 -2.12 -10.73 -12.24
N GLU A 145 -3.00 -10.01 -12.94
CA GLU A 145 -3.60 -8.78 -12.45
C GLU A 145 -4.31 -8.99 -11.11
N LYS A 146 -5.11 -10.06 -10.99
CA LYS A 146 -5.81 -10.40 -9.75
C LYS A 146 -4.88 -10.78 -8.60
N LEU A 147 -3.68 -11.27 -8.87
CA LEU A 147 -2.67 -11.51 -7.84
C LEU A 147 -2.10 -10.19 -7.27
N TYR A 148 -1.94 -9.17 -8.10
CA TYR A 148 -1.56 -7.84 -7.62
C TYR A 148 -2.67 -7.24 -6.73
N ASP A 149 -3.94 -7.33 -7.16
CA ASP A 149 -5.08 -6.90 -6.33
C ASP A 149 -5.09 -7.63 -4.98
N LEU A 150 -4.83 -8.95 -4.99
CA LEU A 150 -4.77 -9.75 -3.77
C LEU A 150 -3.61 -9.30 -2.86
N ARG A 151 -2.46 -8.90 -3.42
CA ARG A 151 -1.36 -8.33 -2.64
C ARG A 151 -1.81 -7.08 -1.90
N ASP A 152 -2.46 -6.16 -2.62
CA ASP A 152 -2.96 -4.92 -2.05
C ASP A 152 -3.93 -5.15 -0.89
N VAL A 153 -4.88 -6.06 -1.09
CA VAL A 153 -5.86 -6.40 -0.06
C VAL A 153 -5.20 -7.08 1.14
N SER A 154 -4.20 -7.95 0.90
CA SER A 154 -3.46 -8.64 1.97
C SER A 154 -2.64 -7.65 2.82
N ASP A 155 -1.90 -6.75 2.19
CA ASP A 155 -1.11 -5.73 2.88
C ASP A 155 -2.01 -4.79 3.70
N ARG A 156 -3.17 -4.44 3.16
CA ARG A 156 -4.16 -3.62 3.85
C ARG A 156 -4.77 -4.35 5.05
N LEU A 157 -5.10 -5.63 4.92
CA LEU A 157 -5.58 -6.44 6.05
C LEU A 157 -4.52 -6.52 7.16
N ARG A 158 -3.25 -6.74 6.80
CA ARG A 158 -2.13 -6.75 7.76
C ARG A 158 -2.01 -5.41 8.50
N ALA A 159 -2.15 -4.29 7.80
CA ALA A 159 -2.12 -2.97 8.42
C ALA A 159 -3.27 -2.77 9.43
N PHE A 160 -4.47 -3.27 9.14
CA PHE A 160 -5.60 -3.24 10.07
C PHE A 160 -5.42 -4.17 11.27
N ILE A 161 -4.80 -5.35 11.08
CA ILE A 161 -4.46 -6.28 12.15
C ILE A 161 -3.42 -5.67 13.10
N GLY A 162 -2.37 -5.06 12.53
CA GLY A 162 -1.28 -4.45 13.29
C GLY A 162 -1.59 -3.09 13.90
N GLY A 163 -2.73 -2.47 13.57
CA GLY A 163 -3.15 -1.17 14.13
C GLY A 163 -2.43 0.05 13.56
N ASP A 164 -1.69 -0.07 12.44
CA ASP A 164 -0.90 1.02 11.85
C ASP A 164 -1.63 1.84 10.80
N VAL A 165 -2.89 1.58 10.58
CA VAL A 165 -3.68 2.30 9.56
C VAL A 165 -3.68 3.81 9.79
N GLU A 166 -3.69 4.25 11.04
CA GLU A 166 -3.70 5.67 11.40
C GLU A 166 -2.38 6.39 11.11
N ARG A 167 -1.25 5.66 11.03
CA ARG A 167 0.08 6.26 10.79
C ARG A 167 0.32 6.65 9.33
N ASN A 168 -0.38 6.02 8.40
CA ASN A 168 -0.23 6.26 6.96
C ASN A 168 -1.15 7.39 6.45
N PHE A 169 -2.13 7.82 7.24
CA PHE A 169 -2.98 8.95 6.88
C PHE A 169 -2.26 10.27 7.14
N VAL A 170 -1.51 10.73 6.16
CA VAL A 170 -1.04 12.11 6.15
C VAL A 170 -2.22 12.99 5.72
N SER A 171 -3.09 13.34 6.67
CA SER A 171 -4.03 14.46 6.49
C SER A 171 -3.23 15.76 6.55
N SER A 172 -2.38 15.96 5.56
CA SER A 172 -1.62 17.18 5.42
C SER A 172 -2.48 18.18 4.67
N ASP A 173 -2.70 19.34 5.24
CA ASP A 173 -3.21 20.50 4.48
C ASP A 173 -2.14 21.09 3.54
N GLU A 174 -0.90 20.59 3.63
CA GLU A 174 0.23 20.95 2.79
C GLU A 174 0.22 20.19 1.47
N ASP A 175 0.79 20.79 0.45
CA ASP A 175 1.06 20.13 -0.82
C ASP A 175 2.15 19.07 -0.63
N ILE A 176 1.93 17.88 -1.20
CA ILE A 176 2.79 16.71 -0.99
C ILE A 176 3.33 16.13 -2.31
N VAL A 177 4.52 15.55 -2.21
CA VAL A 177 5.11 14.67 -3.22
C VAL A 177 5.24 13.29 -2.61
N ILE A 178 4.49 12.32 -3.14
CA ILE A 178 4.52 10.95 -2.64
C ILE A 178 5.68 10.20 -3.30
N ILE A 179 6.46 9.50 -2.48
CA ILE A 179 7.55 8.63 -2.92
C ILE A 179 7.21 7.22 -2.43
N ALA A 180 7.10 6.28 -3.35
CA ALA A 180 6.72 4.90 -3.05
C ALA A 180 7.59 3.91 -3.79
N GLN A 181 7.83 2.75 -3.23
CA GLN A 181 8.39 1.63 -3.96
C GLN A 181 7.36 1.09 -4.96
N SER A 182 6.17 0.81 -4.48
CA SER A 182 5.01 0.44 -5.28
C SER A 182 3.76 1.08 -4.66
N MET A 183 2.74 1.34 -5.46
CA MET A 183 1.50 1.95 -5.00
C MET A 183 0.34 1.49 -5.86
N GLY A 184 -0.69 0.95 -5.23
CA GLY A 184 -1.93 0.59 -5.89
C GLY A 184 -2.94 1.74 -5.93
N PRO A 185 -3.99 1.62 -6.74
CA PRO A 185 -5.04 2.63 -6.83
C PRO A 185 -5.73 2.91 -5.50
N ALA A 186 -5.87 1.88 -4.64
CA ALA A 186 -6.48 2.02 -3.34
C ALA A 186 -5.62 2.82 -2.35
N ASP A 187 -4.29 2.75 -2.48
CA ASP A 187 -3.39 3.50 -1.62
C ASP A 187 -3.49 4.99 -1.86
N LEU A 188 -3.68 5.40 -3.13
CA LEU A 188 -3.91 6.79 -3.48
C LEU A 188 -5.14 7.38 -2.79
N MET A 189 -6.16 6.56 -2.53
CA MET A 189 -7.38 7.00 -1.85
C MET A 189 -7.18 7.35 -0.37
N ASP A 190 -6.04 6.98 0.20
CA ASP A 190 -5.68 7.34 1.57
C ASP A 190 -5.18 8.78 1.68
N TYR A 191 -4.88 9.40 0.54
CA TYR A 191 -4.38 10.78 0.47
C TYR A 191 -5.44 11.75 -0.04
N ASN A 192 -5.27 13.02 0.30
CA ASN A 192 -6.07 14.09 -0.29
C ASN A 192 -5.55 14.40 -1.70
N TYR A 193 -6.27 13.98 -2.74
CA TYR A 193 -5.89 14.18 -4.15
C TYR A 193 -5.54 15.63 -4.50
N ALA A 194 -6.26 16.60 -3.95
CA ALA A 194 -6.02 18.02 -4.22
C ALA A 194 -4.63 18.49 -3.76
N LYS A 195 -4.02 17.75 -2.83
CA LYS A 195 -2.72 18.04 -2.23
C LYS A 195 -1.57 17.27 -2.87
N ILE A 196 -1.85 16.23 -3.66
CA ILE A 196 -0.81 15.50 -4.37
C ILE A 196 -0.32 16.32 -5.56
N LYS A 197 0.96 16.72 -5.53
CA LYS A 197 1.60 17.49 -6.60
C LYS A 197 2.46 16.64 -7.53
N ALA A 198 3.02 15.56 -6.99
CA ALA A 198 3.75 14.57 -7.78
C ALA A 198 3.73 13.21 -7.10
N LEU A 199 3.96 12.19 -7.93
CA LEU A 199 4.07 10.80 -7.51
C LEU A 199 5.35 10.23 -8.13
N VAL A 200 6.22 9.67 -7.28
CA VAL A 200 7.47 9.00 -7.70
C VAL A 200 7.36 7.55 -7.24
N ILE A 201 7.36 6.62 -8.19
CA ILE A 201 7.19 5.19 -7.93
C ILE A 201 8.37 4.45 -8.53
N GLU A 202 8.96 3.52 -7.76
CA GLU A 202 10.07 2.68 -8.21
C GLU A 202 9.57 1.56 -9.15
N GLU A 203 8.46 0.91 -8.75
CA GLU A 203 7.84 -0.17 -9.51
C GLU A 203 6.39 0.19 -9.84
N CYS A 204 6.08 0.24 -11.14
CA CYS A 204 4.73 0.42 -11.62
C CYS A 204 4.25 -0.89 -12.25
N SER A 205 3.12 -1.43 -11.79
CA SER A 205 2.46 -2.51 -12.54
C SER A 205 1.92 -1.95 -13.85
N PRO A 206 2.01 -2.70 -14.93
CA PRO A 206 1.54 -2.28 -16.25
C PRO A 206 0.05 -1.98 -16.27
#